data_1ea8bef11484fa716173e9a5bb00f37d
#
_entry.id   1ea8bef11484fa716173e9a5bb00f37d
#
_cell.length_a   1.000
_cell.length_b   1.000
_cell.length_c   1.000
_cell.angle_alpha   90.00
_cell.angle_beta   90.00
_cell.angle_gamma   90.00
#
_symmetry.space_group_name_H-M   'P 1'
#
loop_
_entity.id
_entity.type
_entity.pdbx_description
1 polymer ?
#
loop_
_entity_poly.entity_id
_entity_poly.type
_entity_poly.pdbx_seq_one_letter_code
_entity_poly.pdbx_strand_id
1 'polypeptide(L)'
;MSARTIIRSAAIVVIAAAALVLIREVAANAGRVERYGMVIGVKPDKIEYYKKLHAAAWPGVLAKIRECNIRNYSIYLREIEKGQYLLFSYFEYTGDDFAADMAKMAADPETRRWWAETDPCQSPIPTRGAKEFWSRMEEVFHLD
;
A
#
# COMPACT_ATOMS: atom_id res chain seq x y z
N MET A 1 -35.50 -33.69 -27.40
CA MET A 1 -34.56 -33.28 -26.34
C MET A 1 -35.35 -32.58 -25.25
N SER A 2 -35.20 -33.02 -24.00
CA SER A 2 -36.02 -32.51 -22.88
C SER A 2 -35.58 -31.13 -22.45
N ALA A 3 -36.51 -30.23 -22.10
CA ALA A 3 -36.26 -28.87 -21.61
C ALA A 3 -35.22 -28.84 -20.45
N ARG A 4 -35.17 -29.90 -19.62
CA ARG A 4 -34.19 -30.08 -18.54
C ARG A 4 -32.74 -30.19 -19.04
N THR A 5 -32.50 -30.75 -20.23
CA THR A 5 -31.16 -30.89 -20.81
C THR A 5 -30.68 -29.55 -21.34
N ILE A 6 -31.55 -28.73 -21.92
CA ILE A 6 -31.22 -27.40 -22.46
C ILE A 6 -30.86 -26.44 -21.32
N ILE A 7 -31.61 -26.44 -20.21
CA ILE A 7 -31.34 -25.58 -19.04
C ILE A 7 -29.99 -25.93 -18.37
N ARG A 8 -29.65 -27.22 -18.27
CA ARG A 8 -28.35 -27.62 -17.73
C ARG A 8 -27.18 -27.19 -18.59
N SER A 9 -27.33 -27.29 -19.91
CA SER A 9 -26.28 -26.86 -20.86
C SER A 9 -26.06 -25.35 -20.83
N ALA A 10 -27.15 -24.56 -20.77
CA ALA A 10 -27.07 -23.11 -20.68
C ALA A 10 -26.39 -22.63 -19.36
N ALA A 11 -26.72 -23.26 -18.23
CA ALA A 11 -26.10 -22.95 -16.94
C ALA A 11 -24.58 -23.25 -16.92
N ILE A 12 -24.15 -24.36 -17.51
CA ILE A 12 -22.74 -24.74 -17.60
C ILE A 12 -21.97 -23.73 -18.48
N VAL A 13 -22.54 -23.28 -19.59
CA VAL A 13 -21.91 -22.30 -20.49
C VAL A 13 -21.76 -20.96 -19.80
N VAL A 14 -22.75 -20.50 -19.03
CA VAL A 14 -22.70 -19.24 -18.28
C VAL A 14 -21.62 -19.29 -17.17
N ILE A 15 -21.54 -20.39 -16.45
CA ILE A 15 -20.52 -20.59 -15.40
C ILE A 15 -19.12 -20.64 -16.01
N ALA A 16 -18.94 -21.32 -17.13
CA ALA A 16 -17.66 -21.38 -17.83
C ALA A 16 -17.23 -20.01 -18.38
N ALA A 17 -18.17 -19.22 -18.90
CA ALA A 17 -17.90 -17.87 -19.38
C ALA A 17 -17.51 -16.92 -18.24
N ALA A 18 -18.22 -16.98 -17.10
CA ALA A 18 -17.90 -16.21 -15.92
C ALA A 18 -16.53 -16.58 -15.32
N ALA A 19 -16.20 -17.88 -15.28
CA ALA A 19 -14.88 -18.35 -14.85
C ALA A 19 -13.75 -17.85 -15.78
N LEU A 20 -13.99 -17.83 -17.10
CA LEU A 20 -13.01 -17.35 -18.08
C LEU A 20 -12.77 -15.84 -17.97
N VAL A 21 -13.81 -15.06 -17.65
CA VAL A 21 -13.69 -13.60 -17.39
C VAL A 21 -12.88 -13.37 -16.13
N LEU A 22 -13.20 -14.06 -15.04
CA LEU A 22 -12.44 -13.98 -13.78
C LEU A 22 -10.95 -14.37 -13.96
N ILE A 23 -10.68 -15.44 -14.70
CA ILE A 23 -9.29 -15.85 -14.99
C ILE A 23 -8.56 -14.79 -15.84
N ARG A 24 -9.23 -14.14 -16.78
CA ARG A 24 -8.65 -13.07 -17.58
C ARG A 24 -8.39 -11.80 -16.77
N GLU A 25 -9.27 -11.44 -15.84
CA GLU A 25 -9.06 -10.30 -14.94
C GLU A 25 -7.93 -10.54 -13.95
N VAL A 26 -7.84 -11.74 -13.39
CA VAL A 26 -6.72 -12.15 -12.51
C VAL A 26 -5.40 -12.17 -13.31
N ALA A 27 -5.40 -12.70 -14.54
CA ALA A 27 -4.20 -12.71 -15.39
C ALA A 27 -3.80 -11.31 -15.87
N ALA A 28 -4.77 -10.40 -16.08
CA ALA A 28 -4.49 -9.00 -16.45
C ALA A 28 -3.93 -8.18 -15.29
N ASN A 29 -4.22 -8.56 -14.04
CA ASN A 29 -3.65 -7.95 -12.85
C ASN A 29 -2.31 -8.59 -12.44
N ALA A 30 -2.02 -9.80 -12.87
CA ALA A 30 -0.76 -10.48 -12.57
C ALA A 30 0.42 -9.75 -13.22
N GLY A 31 1.16 -9.00 -12.42
CA GLY A 31 2.31 -8.20 -12.85
C GLY A 31 2.06 -6.69 -12.94
N ARG A 32 0.86 -6.21 -12.61
CA ARG A 32 0.61 -4.78 -12.52
C ARG A 32 1.28 -4.22 -11.26
N VAL A 33 2.20 -3.30 -11.45
CA VAL A 33 2.79 -2.51 -10.37
C VAL A 33 1.94 -1.26 -10.14
N GLU A 34 1.41 -1.10 -8.93
CA GLU A 34 0.80 0.16 -8.51
C GLU A 34 1.82 0.98 -7.73
N ARG A 35 1.95 2.26 -8.07
CA ARG A 35 2.91 3.17 -7.43
C ARG A 35 2.21 4.09 -6.45
N TYR A 36 2.84 4.29 -5.31
CA TYR A 36 2.32 5.12 -4.24
C TYR A 36 3.36 6.17 -3.86
N GLY A 37 3.06 7.42 -4.18
CA GLY A 37 3.74 8.58 -3.62
C GLY A 37 2.93 9.12 -2.44
N MET A 38 3.58 9.27 -1.28
CA MET A 38 2.91 9.70 -0.05
C MET A 38 3.70 10.84 0.60
N VAL A 39 3.00 11.70 1.33
CA VAL A 39 3.61 12.82 2.06
C VAL A 39 3.02 12.97 3.45
N ILE A 40 3.88 13.29 4.43
CA ILE A 40 3.49 13.62 5.80
C ILE A 40 4.49 14.63 6.40
N GLY A 41 4.05 15.42 7.36
CA GLY A 41 4.95 16.21 8.18
C GLY A 41 5.74 15.36 9.18
N VAL A 42 6.90 15.87 9.62
CA VAL A 42 7.66 15.32 10.75
C VAL A 42 7.98 16.45 11.73
N LYS A 43 7.85 16.15 13.02
CA LYS A 43 8.14 17.11 14.09
C LYS A 43 9.64 17.37 14.15
N PRO A 44 10.10 18.63 14.16
CA PRO A 44 11.53 18.96 14.14
C PRO A 44 12.34 18.32 15.25
N ASP A 45 11.79 18.27 16.46
CA ASP A 45 12.40 17.66 17.65
C ASP A 45 12.47 16.12 17.60
N LYS A 46 11.79 15.48 16.63
CA LYS A 46 11.73 14.03 16.46
C LYS A 46 12.53 13.53 15.27
N ILE A 47 13.09 14.40 14.43
CA ILE A 47 13.79 14.02 13.20
C ILE A 47 14.92 13.02 13.46
N GLU A 48 15.79 13.32 14.42
CA GLU A 48 16.94 12.46 14.68
C GLU A 48 16.54 11.11 15.26
N TYR A 49 15.49 11.08 16.09
CA TYR A 49 14.92 9.83 16.58
C TYR A 49 14.30 9.00 15.44
N TYR A 50 13.53 9.63 14.56
CA TYR A 50 12.93 8.99 13.39
C TYR A 50 14.00 8.38 12.46
N LYS A 51 15.07 9.13 12.18
CA LYS A 51 16.21 8.63 11.40
C LYS A 51 16.88 7.43 12.07
N LYS A 52 17.09 7.49 13.40
CA LYS A 52 17.70 6.40 14.16
C LYS A 52 16.87 5.12 14.08
N LEU A 53 15.54 5.22 14.20
CA LEU A 53 14.63 4.08 14.04
C LEU A 53 14.80 3.45 12.66
N HIS A 54 14.78 4.24 11.59
CA HIS A 54 14.86 3.74 10.22
C HIS A 54 16.25 3.24 9.81
N ALA A 55 17.32 3.75 10.43
CA ALA A 55 18.67 3.22 10.25
C ALA A 55 18.83 1.78 10.78
N ALA A 56 17.96 1.36 11.72
CA ALA A 56 17.93 0.04 12.32
C ALA A 56 16.52 -0.54 12.33
N ALA A 57 15.83 -0.45 11.17
CA ALA A 57 14.46 -0.95 11.03
C ALA A 57 14.37 -2.43 11.41
N TRP A 58 13.33 -2.76 12.15
CA TRP A 58 13.18 -4.10 12.73
C TRP A 58 12.99 -5.17 11.66
N PRO A 59 13.71 -6.31 11.74
CA PRO A 59 13.64 -7.36 10.71
C PRO A 59 12.24 -7.89 10.44
N GLY A 60 11.39 -8.04 11.47
CA GLY A 60 10.01 -8.50 11.30
C GLY A 60 9.14 -7.48 10.57
N VAL A 61 9.33 -6.18 10.81
CA VAL A 61 8.65 -5.11 10.05
C VAL A 61 9.05 -5.15 8.58
N LEU A 62 10.36 -5.28 8.28
CA LEU A 62 10.84 -5.41 6.90
C LEU A 62 10.29 -6.67 6.21
N ALA A 63 10.18 -7.77 6.93
CA ALA A 63 9.59 -9.02 6.43
C ALA A 63 8.09 -8.83 6.13
N LYS A 64 7.35 -8.16 7.05
CA LYS A 64 5.92 -7.89 6.88
C LYS A 64 5.64 -6.97 5.70
N ILE A 65 6.42 -5.92 5.49
CA ILE A 65 6.34 -5.05 4.32
C ILE A 65 6.45 -5.86 3.03
N ARG A 66 7.44 -6.78 2.93
CA ARG A 66 7.61 -7.65 1.77
C ARG A 66 6.47 -8.67 1.61
N GLU A 67 6.00 -9.24 2.72
CA GLU A 67 4.86 -10.18 2.75
C GLU A 67 3.57 -9.54 2.26
N CYS A 68 3.39 -8.23 2.52
CA CYS A 68 2.27 -7.43 2.04
C CYS A 68 2.54 -6.82 0.65
N ASN A 69 3.38 -7.45 -0.16
CA ASN A 69 3.63 -7.12 -1.55
C ASN A 69 4.15 -5.70 -1.82
N ILE A 70 4.74 -5.03 -0.82
CA ILE A 70 5.38 -3.74 -0.98
C ILE A 70 6.85 -3.94 -1.39
N ARG A 71 7.28 -3.17 -2.40
CA ARG A 71 8.63 -3.18 -2.98
C ARG A 71 9.14 -1.75 -3.17
N ASN A 72 10.43 -1.59 -3.39
CA ASN A 72 11.08 -0.31 -3.72
C ASN A 72 10.67 0.83 -2.78
N TYR A 73 10.52 0.52 -1.48
CA TYR A 73 10.05 1.49 -0.49
C TYR A 73 11.18 2.42 -0.07
N SER A 74 11.00 3.70 -0.30
CA SER A 74 11.92 4.77 0.10
C SER A 74 11.19 5.88 0.84
N ILE A 75 11.87 6.52 1.79
CA ILE A 75 11.37 7.69 2.50
C ILE A 75 12.46 8.77 2.43
N TYR A 76 12.08 9.97 2.01
CA TYR A 76 12.95 11.13 1.87
C TYR A 76 12.50 12.22 2.82
N LEU A 77 13.45 12.91 3.45
CA LEU A 77 13.20 14.05 4.34
C LEU A 77 13.63 15.35 3.65
N ARG A 78 12.79 16.38 3.72
CA ARG A 78 13.11 17.72 3.24
C ARG A 78 12.56 18.80 4.18
N GLU A 79 13.39 19.78 4.50
CA GLU A 79 12.94 21.06 5.00
C GLU A 79 12.37 21.87 3.83
N ILE A 80 11.09 22.25 3.92
CA ILE A 80 10.39 23.00 2.85
C ILE A 80 10.33 24.48 3.15
N GLU A 81 10.21 24.82 4.42
CA GLU A 81 10.30 26.17 4.98
C GLU A 81 11.04 26.09 6.31
N LYS A 82 11.56 27.19 6.82
CA LYS A 82 12.31 27.22 8.08
C LYS A 82 11.52 26.57 9.22
N GLY A 83 12.00 25.44 9.70
CA GLY A 83 11.39 24.67 10.78
C GLY A 83 10.22 23.78 10.34
N GLN A 84 9.89 23.73 9.05
CA GLN A 84 8.86 22.85 8.49
C GLN A 84 9.49 21.73 7.69
N TYR A 85 9.29 20.51 8.14
CA TYR A 85 9.87 19.32 7.53
C TYR A 85 8.79 18.37 7.05
N LEU A 86 8.97 17.84 5.84
CA LEU A 86 8.13 16.81 5.27
C LEU A 86 8.94 15.54 4.98
N LEU A 87 8.26 14.43 5.15
CA LEU A 87 8.67 13.13 4.66
C LEU A 87 7.90 12.84 3.37
N PHE A 88 8.61 12.47 2.34
CA PHE A 88 8.07 12.00 1.07
C PHE A 88 8.40 10.52 0.96
N SER A 89 7.41 9.67 0.75
CA SER A 89 7.67 8.28 0.51
C SER A 89 7.23 7.84 -0.88
N TYR A 90 7.92 6.84 -1.39
CA TYR A 90 7.57 6.12 -2.60
C TYR A 90 7.64 4.63 -2.31
N PHE A 91 6.66 3.89 -2.78
CA PHE A 91 6.73 2.43 -2.83
C PHE A 91 5.92 1.87 -4.00
N GLU A 92 6.24 0.64 -4.37
CA GLU A 92 5.54 -0.14 -5.36
C GLU A 92 4.73 -1.23 -4.67
N TYR A 93 3.51 -1.43 -5.12
CA TYR A 93 2.66 -2.54 -4.71
C TYR A 93 2.51 -3.52 -5.86
N THR A 94 2.81 -4.80 -5.59
CA THR A 94 2.82 -5.88 -6.58
C THR A 94 1.81 -6.99 -6.27
N GLY A 95 0.89 -6.74 -5.33
CA GLY A 95 -0.18 -7.66 -4.96
C GLY A 95 -1.48 -7.40 -5.74
N ASP A 96 -2.48 -8.21 -5.44
CA ASP A 96 -3.78 -8.16 -6.11
C ASP A 96 -4.87 -7.44 -5.30
N ASP A 97 -4.69 -7.31 -3.98
CA ASP A 97 -5.64 -6.66 -3.06
C ASP A 97 -4.90 -5.82 -2.02
N PHE A 98 -4.67 -4.55 -2.36
CA PHE A 98 -3.98 -3.60 -1.49
C PHE A 98 -4.69 -3.42 -0.14
N ALA A 99 -6.02 -3.39 -0.14
CA ALA A 99 -6.77 -3.17 1.09
C ALA A 99 -6.62 -4.37 2.06
N ALA A 100 -6.68 -5.60 1.55
CA ALA A 100 -6.47 -6.81 2.35
C ALA A 100 -5.02 -6.88 2.88
N ASP A 101 -4.02 -6.56 2.07
CA ASP A 101 -2.62 -6.57 2.50
C ASP A 101 -2.33 -5.48 3.54
N MET A 102 -2.92 -4.29 3.41
CA MET A 102 -2.79 -3.23 4.43
C MET A 102 -3.52 -3.61 5.72
N ALA A 103 -4.67 -4.28 5.66
CA ALA A 103 -5.34 -4.81 6.84
C ALA A 103 -4.51 -5.89 7.54
N LYS A 104 -3.84 -6.77 6.79
CA LYS A 104 -2.91 -7.78 7.29
C LYS A 104 -1.70 -7.14 7.98
N MET A 105 -1.13 -6.09 7.39
CA MET A 105 -0.03 -5.31 7.98
C MET A 105 -0.47 -4.64 9.29
N ALA A 106 -1.66 -4.03 9.31
CA ALA A 106 -2.21 -3.38 10.50
C ALA A 106 -2.58 -4.36 11.63
N ALA A 107 -2.83 -5.62 11.32
CA ALA A 107 -3.09 -6.67 12.30
C ALA A 107 -1.79 -7.22 12.94
N ASP A 108 -0.63 -7.02 12.30
CA ASP A 108 0.64 -7.56 12.77
C ASP A 108 1.13 -6.88 14.05
N PRO A 109 1.43 -7.63 15.13
CA PRO A 109 1.82 -7.04 16.41
C PRO A 109 3.15 -6.29 16.37
N GLU A 110 4.12 -6.75 15.56
CA GLU A 110 5.41 -6.09 15.45
C GLU A 110 5.32 -4.78 14.67
N THR A 111 4.55 -4.77 13.59
CA THR A 111 4.23 -3.55 12.82
C THR A 111 3.52 -2.51 13.68
N ARG A 112 2.55 -2.92 14.51
CA ARG A 112 1.86 -1.99 15.44
C ARG A 112 2.81 -1.38 16.47
N ARG A 113 3.74 -2.16 17.00
CA ARG A 113 4.76 -1.64 17.92
C ARG A 113 5.69 -0.65 17.21
N TRP A 114 6.06 -0.95 15.96
CA TRP A 114 6.84 -0.05 15.13
C TRP A 114 6.12 1.28 14.89
N TRP A 115 4.85 1.23 14.54
CA TRP A 115 4.04 2.43 14.35
C TRP A 115 3.89 3.23 15.66
N ALA A 116 3.78 2.57 16.81
CA ALA A 116 3.74 3.25 18.10
C ALA A 116 5.01 4.08 18.38
N GLU A 117 6.15 3.74 17.77
CA GLU A 117 7.39 4.52 17.83
C GLU A 117 7.44 5.61 16.75
N THR A 118 6.99 5.32 15.54
CA THR A 118 7.14 6.23 14.39
C THR A 118 6.03 7.27 14.29
N ASP A 119 4.77 6.91 14.56
CA ASP A 119 3.62 7.82 14.42
C ASP A 119 3.72 9.07 15.32
N PRO A 120 4.19 8.98 16.57
CA PRO A 120 4.39 10.17 17.42
C PRO A 120 5.41 11.16 16.88
N CYS A 121 6.31 10.73 15.97
CA CYS A 121 7.29 11.59 15.31
C CYS A 121 6.67 12.41 14.18
N GLN A 122 5.54 11.98 13.67
CA GLN A 122 4.91 12.49 12.47
C GLN A 122 3.80 13.50 12.79
N SER A 123 3.43 14.29 11.78
CA SER A 123 2.38 15.29 11.85
C SER A 123 1.63 15.32 10.52
N PRO A 124 0.40 14.78 10.45
CA PRO A 124 -0.39 14.80 9.21
C PRO A 124 -0.57 16.19 8.66
N ILE A 125 -0.46 16.34 7.34
CA ILE A 125 -0.64 17.64 6.67
C ILE A 125 -2.13 18.05 6.64
N PRO A 126 -2.44 19.36 6.65
CA PRO A 126 -3.83 19.86 6.71
C PRO A 126 -4.70 19.44 5.52
N THR A 127 -4.07 19.26 4.35
CA THR A 127 -4.75 18.94 3.08
C THR A 127 -5.01 17.44 2.88
N ARG A 128 -4.68 16.58 3.87
CA ARG A 128 -4.93 15.14 3.78
C ARG A 128 -6.41 14.79 3.67
N GLY A 129 -6.72 13.67 3.05
CA GLY A 129 -8.04 13.08 3.08
C GLY A 129 -8.48 12.73 4.52
N ALA A 130 -9.78 12.74 4.80
CA ALA A 130 -10.34 12.61 6.15
C ALA A 130 -9.92 11.34 6.92
N LYS A 131 -9.52 10.28 6.21
CA LYS A 131 -9.10 8.99 6.78
C LYS A 131 -7.62 8.69 6.55
N GLU A 132 -6.86 9.63 6.00
CA GLU A 132 -5.44 9.44 5.70
C GLU A 132 -4.58 9.90 6.88
N PHE A 133 -3.58 9.11 7.21
CA PHE A 133 -2.49 9.53 8.10
C PHE A 133 -1.35 10.12 7.26
N TRP A 134 -0.86 9.38 6.25
CA TRP A 134 -0.04 9.88 5.16
C TRP A 134 -0.94 10.29 4.00
N SER A 135 -0.73 11.45 3.42
CA SER A 135 -1.49 11.90 2.24
C SER A 135 -0.97 11.29 0.96
N ARG A 136 -1.85 10.71 0.16
CA ARG A 136 -1.50 10.24 -1.17
C ARG A 136 -1.23 11.43 -2.10
N MET A 137 -0.15 11.35 -2.89
CA MET A 137 0.15 12.26 -3.97
C MET A 137 -0.34 11.67 -5.30
N GLU A 138 -0.74 12.55 -6.22
CA GLU A 138 -1.09 12.16 -7.58
C GLU A 138 0.20 11.86 -8.38
N GLU A 139 0.23 10.73 -9.08
CA GLU A 139 1.29 10.45 -10.05
C GLU A 139 0.97 11.19 -11.35
N VAL A 140 1.75 12.20 -11.67
CA VAL A 140 1.56 13.03 -12.89
C VAL A 140 2.39 12.56 -14.07
N PHE A 141 3.39 11.72 -13.84
CA PHE A 141 4.24 11.14 -14.89
C PHE A 141 4.99 9.91 -14.37
N HIS A 142 5.12 8.92 -15.23
CA HIS A 142 6.00 7.76 -15.04
C HIS A 142 6.59 7.33 -16.38
N LEU A 143 7.82 6.88 -16.35
CA LEU A 143 8.51 6.22 -17.44
C LEU A 143 9.06 4.88 -16.93
N ASP A 144 8.73 3.78 -17.62
CA ASP A 144 9.27 2.44 -17.35
C ASP A 144 10.74 2.33 -17.78
#